data_7743e6a3b7e5609973ea2855095fdd6d
#
_entry.id   7743e6a3b7e5609973ea2855095fdd6d
#
_cell.length_a   1.000
_cell.length_b   1.000
_cell.length_c   1.000
_cell.angle_alpha   90.00
_cell.angle_beta   90.00
_cell.angle_gamma   90.00
#
_symmetry.space_group_name_H-M   'P 1'
#
loop_
_entity.id
_entity.type
_entity.pdbx_description
1 polymer ?
#
loop_
_entity_poly.entity_id
_entity_poly.type
_entity_poly.pdbx_seq_one_letter_code
_entity_poly.pdbx_strand_id
1 'polypeptide(L)'
;MINKKYLTEFFGTAALLSVITGSGLMGQALSSGNDAVTLLGNSIATGAGLYVLIMILGPISGAHLNPLVSVMAYTQKQLKRKDLVPYIASQISGAISGVWMTHLMFNLPIIQTSTKIRSGLGIWISEVIATLMLLTVIYLGLKYAKKHIAMIVALTVTAGYWFTSSTFFCNPAVTFARSLSDTFVGIAPENILGFIFPQIIALILILQIIKK
;
A
#
# COMPACT_ATOMS: atom_id res chain seq x y z
N MET A 1 5.29 26.75 -8.02
CA MET A 1 4.87 26.23 -6.71
C MET A 1 4.46 24.75 -6.85
N ILE A 2 4.99 23.85 -6.02
CA ILE A 2 4.61 22.45 -6.03
C ILE A 2 3.14 22.33 -5.60
N ASN A 3 2.36 21.53 -6.33
CA ASN A 3 0.93 21.35 -6.04
C ASN A 3 0.76 20.62 -4.70
N LYS A 4 -0.07 21.19 -3.80
CA LYS A 4 -0.34 20.61 -2.48
C LYS A 4 -0.76 19.13 -2.55
N LYS A 5 -1.51 18.74 -3.60
CA LYS A 5 -1.94 17.35 -3.78
C LYS A 5 -0.77 16.37 -3.95
N TYR A 6 0.27 16.76 -4.71
CA TYR A 6 1.43 15.91 -4.93
C TYR A 6 2.26 15.76 -3.66
N LEU A 7 2.44 16.86 -2.91
CA LEU A 7 3.08 16.81 -1.59
C LEU A 7 2.30 15.91 -0.63
N THR A 8 0.97 15.99 -0.66
CA THR A 8 0.11 15.16 0.19
C THR A 8 0.27 13.67 -0.15
N GLU A 9 0.30 13.31 -1.43
CA GLU A 9 0.53 11.91 -1.84
C GLU A 9 1.94 11.45 -1.47
N PHE A 10 2.96 12.30 -1.62
CA PHE A 10 4.33 12.00 -1.19
C PHE A 10 4.41 11.73 0.31
N PHE A 11 4.01 12.70 1.14
CA PHE A 11 4.11 12.55 2.60
C PHE A 11 3.17 11.48 3.14
N GLY A 12 1.97 11.34 2.56
CA GLY A 12 1.03 10.29 2.94
C GLY A 12 1.57 8.89 2.65
N THR A 13 2.17 8.69 1.47
CA THR A 13 2.76 7.39 1.13
C THR A 13 4.04 7.15 1.93
N ALA A 14 4.85 8.18 2.20
CA ALA A 14 6.00 8.07 3.08
C ALA A 14 5.59 7.63 4.49
N ALA A 15 4.59 8.29 5.08
CA ALA A 15 4.06 7.91 6.38
C ALA A 15 3.50 6.48 6.39
N LEU A 16 2.75 6.09 5.35
CA LEU A 16 2.24 4.72 5.21
C LEU A 16 3.37 3.69 5.22
N LEU A 17 4.42 3.89 4.43
CA LEU A 17 5.55 2.96 4.38
C LEU A 17 6.36 2.98 5.69
N SER A 18 6.47 4.12 6.36
CA SER A 18 7.09 4.18 7.69
C SER A 18 6.29 3.38 8.72
N VAL A 19 4.96 3.45 8.69
CA VAL A 19 4.11 2.62 9.56
C VAL A 19 4.28 1.13 9.24
N ILE A 20 4.21 0.75 7.96
CA ILE A 20 4.35 -0.66 7.55
C ILE A 20 5.71 -1.21 7.95
N THR A 21 6.80 -0.52 7.61
CA THR A 21 8.16 -1.00 7.85
C THR A 21 8.50 -0.95 9.34
N GLY A 22 8.16 0.15 10.00
CA GLY A 22 8.46 0.36 11.43
C GLY A 22 7.70 -0.60 12.34
N SER A 23 6.40 -0.82 12.09
CA SER A 23 5.64 -1.78 12.89
C SER A 23 6.06 -3.23 12.64
N GLY A 24 6.53 -3.55 11.41
CA GLY A 24 7.13 -4.84 11.12
C GLY A 24 8.43 -5.07 11.90
N LEU A 25 9.32 -4.07 11.91
CA LEU A 25 10.58 -4.11 12.67
C LEU A 25 10.33 -4.21 14.17
N MET A 26 9.45 -3.36 14.72
CA MET A 26 9.11 -3.38 16.13
C MET A 26 8.47 -4.71 16.54
N GLY A 27 7.53 -5.21 15.71
CA GLY A 27 6.91 -6.51 15.94
C GLY A 27 7.95 -7.64 15.95
N GLN A 28 8.87 -7.65 15.01
CA GLN A 28 9.95 -8.66 14.95
C GLN A 28 10.87 -8.58 16.17
N ALA A 29 11.20 -7.36 16.62
CA ALA A 29 12.06 -7.16 17.79
C ALA A 29 11.41 -7.62 19.11
N LEU A 30 10.08 -7.48 19.24
CA LEU A 30 9.35 -7.76 20.48
C LEU A 30 8.72 -9.16 20.54
N SER A 31 8.55 -9.84 19.40
CA SER A 31 7.79 -11.09 19.32
C SER A 31 8.60 -12.35 19.73
N SER A 32 9.89 -12.21 20.02
CA SER A 32 10.77 -13.34 20.33
C SER A 32 10.71 -14.44 19.25
N GLY A 33 10.63 -14.05 17.99
CA GLY A 33 10.57 -14.98 16.83
C GLY A 33 9.15 -15.46 16.49
N ASN A 34 8.11 -14.98 17.15
CA ASN A 34 6.74 -15.33 16.81
C ASN A 34 6.20 -14.44 15.68
N ASP A 35 6.25 -14.95 14.44
CA ASP A 35 5.78 -14.24 13.26
C ASP A 35 4.29 -13.88 13.30
N ALA A 36 3.44 -14.64 13.99
CA ALA A 36 2.03 -14.32 14.14
C ALA A 36 1.82 -13.05 14.98
N VAL A 37 2.58 -12.89 16.05
CA VAL A 37 2.55 -11.66 16.87
C VAL A 37 3.07 -10.47 16.08
N THR A 38 4.17 -10.66 15.33
CA THR A 38 4.71 -9.64 14.43
C THR A 38 3.68 -9.21 13.39
N LEU A 39 3.02 -10.17 12.73
CA LEU A 39 1.99 -9.91 11.72
C LEU A 39 0.77 -9.19 12.34
N LEU A 40 0.37 -9.59 13.54
CA LEU A 40 -0.74 -8.95 14.26
C LEU A 40 -0.45 -7.47 14.53
N GLY A 41 0.70 -7.18 15.12
CA GLY A 41 1.12 -5.79 15.37
C GLY A 41 1.23 -4.98 14.08
N ASN A 42 1.83 -5.55 13.04
CA ASN A 42 2.00 -4.90 11.74
C ASN A 42 0.64 -4.61 11.07
N SER A 43 -0.30 -5.57 11.08
CA SER A 43 -1.62 -5.40 10.46
C SER A 43 -2.47 -4.33 11.16
N ILE A 44 -2.48 -4.34 12.50
CA ILE A 44 -3.22 -3.35 13.30
C ILE A 44 -2.62 -1.95 13.12
N ALA A 45 -1.29 -1.81 13.22
CA ALA A 45 -0.62 -0.53 13.02
C ALA A 45 -0.85 0.02 11.62
N THR A 46 -0.76 -0.81 10.59
CA THR A 46 -0.99 -0.41 9.19
C THR A 46 -2.44 0.06 9.00
N GLY A 47 -3.42 -0.68 9.49
CA GLY A 47 -4.82 -0.28 9.41
C GLY A 47 -5.09 1.04 10.15
N ALA A 48 -4.61 1.18 11.39
CA ALA A 48 -4.77 2.39 12.18
C ALA A 48 -4.10 3.61 11.49
N GLY A 49 -2.87 3.45 11.01
CA GLY A 49 -2.15 4.49 10.28
C GLY A 49 -2.89 4.89 9.00
N LEU A 50 -3.35 3.92 8.23
CA LEU A 50 -4.09 4.16 6.98
C LEU A 50 -5.42 4.87 7.25
N TYR A 51 -6.14 4.50 8.32
CA TYR A 51 -7.35 5.21 8.74
C TYR A 51 -7.09 6.71 8.95
N VAL A 52 -6.07 7.04 9.74
CA VAL A 52 -5.70 8.44 10.04
C VAL A 52 -5.27 9.16 8.75
N LEU A 53 -4.42 8.54 7.93
CA LEU A 53 -3.93 9.14 6.69
C LEU A 53 -5.07 9.45 5.72
N ILE A 54 -6.01 8.53 5.53
CA ILE A 54 -7.17 8.78 4.66
C ILE A 54 -8.06 9.88 5.22
N MET A 55 -8.30 9.89 6.53
CA MET A 55 -9.13 10.92 7.18
C MET A 55 -8.57 12.33 7.00
N ILE A 56 -7.27 12.53 7.23
CA ILE A 56 -6.67 13.87 7.21
C ILE A 56 -6.23 14.31 5.81
N LEU A 57 -5.81 13.39 4.94
CA LEU A 57 -5.28 13.70 3.61
C LEU A 57 -6.34 13.59 2.50
N GLY A 58 -7.40 12.82 2.74
CA GLY A 58 -8.50 12.63 1.79
C GLY A 58 -9.10 13.93 1.26
N PRO A 59 -9.41 14.91 2.12
CA PRO A 59 -9.93 16.22 1.66
C PRO A 59 -8.97 17.03 0.77
N ILE A 60 -7.65 16.71 0.80
CA ILE A 60 -6.61 17.47 0.07
C ILE A 60 -6.30 16.83 -1.29
N SER A 61 -5.97 15.54 -1.29
CA SER A 61 -5.53 14.83 -2.50
C SER A 61 -6.45 13.68 -2.93
N GLY A 62 -7.36 13.26 -2.06
CA GLY A 62 -8.08 12.00 -2.16
C GLY A 62 -7.39 10.87 -1.41
N ALA A 63 -6.17 11.08 -0.91
CA ALA A 63 -5.35 10.10 -0.19
C ALA A 63 -5.29 8.76 -0.94
N HIS A 64 -4.92 8.80 -2.21
CA HIS A 64 -4.84 7.58 -3.02
C HIS A 64 -3.74 6.65 -2.50
N LEU A 65 -2.54 7.20 -2.21
CA LEU A 65 -1.37 6.53 -1.65
C LEU A 65 -1.01 5.21 -2.37
N ASN A 66 -1.52 5.05 -3.59
CA ASN A 66 -1.46 3.83 -4.39
C ASN A 66 -1.63 4.16 -5.88
N PRO A 67 -0.69 3.77 -6.75
CA PRO A 67 -0.80 3.98 -8.19
C PRO A 67 -2.07 3.42 -8.82
N LEU A 68 -2.54 2.24 -8.39
CA LEU A 68 -3.74 1.60 -8.97
C LEU A 68 -5.01 2.37 -8.59
N VAL A 69 -5.09 2.89 -7.36
CA VAL A 69 -6.17 3.76 -6.93
C VAL A 69 -6.18 5.04 -7.76
N SER A 70 -5.00 5.61 -8.05
CA SER A 70 -4.89 6.80 -8.91
C SER A 70 -5.32 6.53 -10.34
N VAL A 71 -4.97 5.37 -10.91
CA VAL A 71 -5.44 4.96 -12.24
C VAL A 71 -6.94 4.75 -12.25
N MET A 72 -7.51 4.07 -11.26
CA MET A 72 -8.96 3.90 -11.13
C MET A 72 -9.67 5.24 -11.01
N ALA A 73 -9.19 6.17 -10.17
CA ALA A 73 -9.76 7.51 -10.02
C ALA A 73 -9.69 8.32 -11.33
N TYR A 74 -8.60 8.17 -12.09
CA TYR A 74 -8.49 8.78 -13.42
C TYR A 74 -9.55 8.23 -14.39
N THR A 75 -9.74 6.91 -14.46
CA THR A 75 -10.75 6.30 -15.34
C THR A 75 -12.18 6.69 -14.95
N GLN A 76 -12.42 6.93 -13.65
CA GLN A 76 -13.68 7.44 -13.12
C GLN A 76 -13.83 8.98 -13.21
N LYS A 77 -12.92 9.68 -13.91
CA LYS A 77 -12.89 11.14 -14.08
C LYS A 77 -12.78 11.93 -12.76
N GLN A 78 -12.35 11.27 -11.68
CA GLN A 78 -12.11 11.91 -10.38
C GLN A 78 -10.70 12.53 -10.28
N LEU A 79 -9.74 12.03 -11.08
CA LEU A 79 -8.40 12.58 -11.23
C LEU A 79 -8.19 13.10 -12.66
N LYS A 80 -7.62 14.29 -12.82
CA LYS A 80 -7.31 14.85 -14.15
C LYS A 80 -6.11 14.14 -14.77
N ARG A 81 -6.09 13.97 -16.10
CA ARG A 81 -4.99 13.32 -16.83
C ARG A 81 -3.61 13.89 -16.50
N LYS A 82 -3.50 15.22 -16.39
CA LYS A 82 -2.25 15.90 -16.07
C LYS A 82 -1.71 15.59 -14.67
N ASP A 83 -2.56 15.13 -13.75
CA ASP A 83 -2.21 14.86 -12.35
C ASP A 83 -1.82 13.39 -12.13
N LEU A 84 -2.14 12.46 -13.06
CA LEU A 84 -1.92 11.03 -12.88
C LEU A 84 -0.44 10.68 -12.69
N VAL A 85 0.42 11.11 -13.62
CA VAL A 85 1.86 10.83 -13.54
C VAL A 85 2.50 11.48 -12.31
N PRO A 86 2.23 12.76 -12.00
CA PRO A 86 2.71 13.37 -10.74
C PRO A 86 2.26 12.64 -9.47
N TYR A 87 1.03 12.11 -9.42
CA TYR A 87 0.55 11.31 -8.28
C TYR A 87 1.40 10.04 -8.13
N ILE A 88 1.54 9.26 -9.20
CA ILE A 88 2.32 8.01 -9.17
C ILE A 88 3.79 8.28 -8.78
N ALA A 89 4.41 9.32 -9.36
CA ALA A 89 5.77 9.70 -9.01
C ALA A 89 5.91 10.09 -7.53
N SER A 90 4.96 10.88 -7.00
CA SER A 90 4.91 11.26 -5.58
C SER A 90 4.73 10.04 -4.68
N GLN A 91 3.87 9.10 -5.06
CA GLN A 91 3.63 7.88 -4.28
C GLN A 91 4.87 6.98 -4.25
N ILE A 92 5.54 6.77 -5.38
CA ILE A 92 6.74 5.93 -5.43
C ILE A 92 7.89 6.57 -4.63
N SER A 93 8.17 7.86 -4.87
CA SER A 93 9.24 8.57 -4.15
C SER A 93 8.92 8.69 -2.65
N GLY A 94 7.67 8.91 -2.29
CA GLY A 94 7.22 8.90 -0.89
C GLY A 94 7.42 7.53 -0.24
N ALA A 95 7.04 6.45 -0.94
CA ALA A 95 7.22 5.08 -0.45
C ALA A 95 8.68 4.76 -0.14
N ILE A 96 9.60 5.10 -1.05
CA ILE A 96 11.05 4.93 -0.85
C ILE A 96 11.52 5.74 0.37
N SER A 97 11.13 7.02 0.43
CA SER A 97 11.50 7.90 1.53
C SER A 97 11.01 7.38 2.89
N GLY A 98 9.80 6.80 2.94
CA GLY A 98 9.23 6.22 4.15
C GLY A 98 10.02 5.01 4.66
N VAL A 99 10.44 4.12 3.74
CA VAL A 99 11.31 2.98 4.08
C VAL A 99 12.65 3.48 4.64
N TRP A 100 13.33 4.39 3.94
CA TRP A 100 14.62 4.92 4.38
C TRP A 100 14.54 5.69 5.69
N MET A 101 13.48 6.47 5.90
CA MET A 101 13.23 7.14 7.18
C MET A 101 13.09 6.12 8.32
N THR A 102 12.41 5.01 8.05
CA THR A 102 12.28 3.94 9.05
C THR A 102 13.61 3.29 9.36
N HIS A 103 14.44 3.02 8.34
CA HIS A 103 15.78 2.48 8.57
C HIS A 103 16.60 3.41 9.48
N LEU A 104 16.54 4.73 9.27
CA LEU A 104 17.18 5.72 10.15
C LEU A 104 16.65 5.64 11.58
N MET A 105 15.33 5.57 11.78
CA MET A 105 14.73 5.48 13.13
C MET A 105 15.14 4.22 13.89
N PHE A 106 15.46 3.14 13.18
CA PHE A 106 15.84 1.85 13.76
C PHE A 106 17.35 1.58 13.72
N ASN A 107 18.16 2.59 13.39
CA ASN A 107 19.63 2.47 13.27
C ASN A 107 20.08 1.36 12.29
N LEU A 108 19.33 1.18 11.19
CA LEU A 108 19.66 0.24 10.13
C LEU A 108 20.38 0.94 8.97
N PRO A 109 21.16 0.22 8.15
CA PRO A 109 21.66 0.74 6.89
C PRO A 109 20.51 1.29 6.05
N ILE A 110 20.64 2.54 5.57
CA ILE A 110 19.55 3.24 4.85
C ILE A 110 19.21 2.50 3.56
N ILE A 111 20.24 2.14 2.78
CA ILE A 111 20.10 1.45 1.50
C ILE A 111 20.27 -0.04 1.75
N GLN A 112 19.21 -0.79 1.50
CA GLN A 112 19.19 -2.24 1.59
C GLN A 112 18.58 -2.85 0.33
N THR A 113 18.81 -4.13 0.12
CA THR A 113 18.10 -4.94 -0.89
C THR A 113 17.55 -6.15 -0.17
N SER A 114 16.25 -6.36 -0.28
CA SER A 114 15.61 -7.47 0.41
C SER A 114 15.99 -8.82 -0.19
N THR A 115 16.25 -9.78 0.67
CA THR A 115 16.49 -11.20 0.31
C THR A 115 15.24 -12.05 0.51
N LYS A 116 14.13 -11.48 1.01
CA LYS A 116 12.93 -12.23 1.37
C LYS A 116 12.15 -12.69 0.15
N ILE A 117 12.25 -13.98 -0.15
CA ILE A 117 11.54 -14.60 -1.26
C ILE A 117 10.03 -14.61 -0.98
N ARG A 118 9.26 -14.04 -1.92
CA ARG A 118 7.79 -14.08 -1.95
C ARG A 118 7.35 -14.44 -3.36
N SER A 119 7.17 -15.72 -3.63
CA SER A 119 6.85 -16.22 -4.96
C SER A 119 5.96 -17.45 -4.88
N GLY A 120 5.24 -17.71 -5.96
CA GLY A 120 4.40 -18.89 -6.14
C GLY A 120 2.97 -18.55 -6.53
N LEU A 121 2.31 -19.51 -7.17
CA LEU A 121 0.97 -19.34 -7.74
C LEU A 121 -0.06 -18.85 -6.70
N GLY A 122 -0.02 -19.40 -5.47
CA GLY A 122 -0.93 -19.01 -4.40
C GLY A 122 -0.77 -17.53 -4.01
N ILE A 123 0.48 -17.03 -3.96
CA ILE A 123 0.77 -15.62 -3.68
C ILE A 123 0.26 -14.72 -4.81
N TRP A 124 0.47 -15.11 -6.06
CA TRP A 124 0.03 -14.33 -7.21
C TRP A 124 -1.50 -14.24 -7.31
N ILE A 125 -2.20 -15.37 -7.13
CA ILE A 125 -3.68 -15.38 -7.03
C ILE A 125 -4.14 -14.51 -5.87
N SER A 126 -3.46 -14.59 -4.74
CA SER A 126 -3.74 -13.80 -3.55
C SER A 126 -3.65 -12.29 -3.83
N GLU A 127 -2.66 -11.83 -4.61
CA GLU A 127 -2.54 -10.43 -5.00
C GLU A 127 -3.64 -9.97 -5.96
N VAL A 128 -4.12 -10.84 -6.85
CA VAL A 128 -5.33 -10.53 -7.67
C VAL A 128 -6.52 -10.31 -6.76
N ILE A 129 -6.78 -11.24 -5.82
CA ILE A 129 -7.92 -11.17 -4.89
C ILE A 129 -7.80 -9.94 -3.98
N ALA A 130 -6.63 -9.72 -3.39
CA ALA A 130 -6.35 -8.58 -2.51
C ALA A 130 -6.63 -7.24 -3.22
N THR A 131 -6.09 -7.08 -4.42
CA THR A 131 -6.23 -5.84 -5.18
C THR A 131 -7.67 -5.64 -5.67
N LEU A 132 -8.35 -6.70 -6.15
CA LEU A 132 -9.78 -6.64 -6.49
C LEU A 132 -10.60 -6.22 -5.30
N MET A 133 -10.38 -6.82 -4.13
CA MET A 133 -11.10 -6.47 -2.91
C MET A 133 -10.88 -5.02 -2.53
N LEU A 134 -9.62 -4.55 -2.50
CA LEU A 134 -9.30 -3.16 -2.17
C LEU A 134 -10.01 -2.16 -3.11
N LEU A 135 -9.85 -2.34 -4.42
CA LEU A 135 -10.42 -1.43 -5.42
C LEU A 135 -11.96 -1.46 -5.41
N THR A 136 -12.56 -2.64 -5.22
CA THR A 136 -14.01 -2.79 -5.08
C THR A 136 -14.52 -2.07 -3.83
N VAL A 137 -13.85 -2.25 -2.70
CA VAL A 137 -14.21 -1.60 -1.43
C VAL A 137 -14.09 -0.08 -1.56
N ILE A 138 -13.05 0.43 -2.20
CA ILE A 138 -12.92 1.88 -2.46
C ILE A 138 -14.06 2.37 -3.37
N TYR A 139 -14.31 1.68 -4.48
CA TYR A 139 -15.37 2.08 -5.42
C TYR A 139 -16.75 2.10 -4.77
N LEU A 140 -17.15 1.01 -4.13
CA LEU A 140 -18.45 0.90 -3.47
C LEU A 140 -18.53 1.80 -2.22
N GLY A 141 -17.44 1.90 -1.46
CA GLY A 141 -17.35 2.77 -0.29
C GLY A 141 -17.55 4.24 -0.64
N LEU A 142 -16.92 4.73 -1.72
CA LEU A 142 -17.13 6.10 -2.21
C LEU A 142 -18.55 6.32 -2.71
N LYS A 143 -19.18 5.29 -3.29
CA LYS A 143 -20.54 5.37 -3.83
C LYS A 143 -21.63 5.31 -2.75
N TYR A 144 -21.49 4.43 -1.76
CA TYR A 144 -22.55 4.11 -0.82
C TYR A 144 -22.27 4.46 0.65
N ALA A 145 -20.99 4.62 1.02
CA ALA A 145 -20.55 4.82 2.41
C ALA A 145 -19.43 5.85 2.53
N LYS A 146 -19.49 6.93 1.76
CA LYS A 146 -18.40 7.93 1.63
C LYS A 146 -17.91 8.47 2.99
N LYS A 147 -18.79 8.66 3.96
CA LYS A 147 -18.43 9.14 5.32
C LYS A 147 -17.58 8.14 6.10
N HIS A 148 -17.60 6.87 5.72
CA HIS A 148 -16.92 5.78 6.40
C HIS A 148 -15.74 5.21 5.58
N ILE A 149 -15.39 5.84 4.46
CA ILE A 149 -14.40 5.30 3.52
C ILE A 149 -13.06 4.99 4.19
N ALA A 150 -12.57 5.89 5.04
CA ALA A 150 -11.32 5.69 5.75
C ALA A 150 -11.34 4.42 6.63
N MET A 151 -12.43 4.24 7.40
CA MET A 151 -12.60 3.08 8.27
C MET A 151 -12.74 1.78 7.46
N ILE A 152 -13.55 1.79 6.40
CA ILE A 152 -13.79 0.62 5.57
C ILE A 152 -12.48 0.15 4.92
N VAL A 153 -11.71 1.06 4.32
CA VAL A 153 -10.42 0.74 3.70
C VAL A 153 -9.42 0.24 4.73
N ALA A 154 -9.30 0.91 5.87
CA ALA A 154 -8.40 0.52 6.94
C ALA A 154 -8.68 -0.90 7.47
N LEU A 155 -9.95 -1.20 7.77
CA LEU A 155 -10.36 -2.54 8.21
C LEU A 155 -10.16 -3.61 7.14
N THR A 156 -10.40 -3.27 5.87
CA THR A 156 -10.11 -4.18 4.75
C THR A 156 -8.64 -4.53 4.67
N VAL A 157 -7.75 -3.55 4.82
CA VAL A 157 -6.29 -3.78 4.83
C VAL A 157 -5.89 -4.62 6.04
N THR A 158 -6.40 -4.29 7.24
CA THR A 158 -6.11 -5.06 8.46
C THR A 158 -6.51 -6.54 8.30
N ALA A 159 -7.72 -6.80 7.83
CA ALA A 159 -8.20 -8.15 7.56
C ALA A 159 -7.38 -8.83 6.46
N GLY A 160 -7.02 -8.07 5.41
CA GLY A 160 -6.27 -8.54 4.26
C GLY A 160 -4.92 -9.17 4.61
N TYR A 161 -4.21 -8.61 5.57
CA TYR A 161 -2.95 -9.18 6.08
C TYR A 161 -3.09 -10.64 6.53
N TRP A 162 -4.28 -11.04 6.98
CA TRP A 162 -4.53 -12.34 7.59
C TRP A 162 -5.15 -13.37 6.65
N PHE A 163 -6.04 -12.97 5.75
CA PHE A 163 -6.70 -13.93 4.86
C PHE A 163 -5.99 -14.11 3.52
N THR A 164 -4.97 -13.29 3.21
CA THR A 164 -4.22 -13.41 1.96
C THR A 164 -2.81 -13.93 2.22
N SER A 165 -2.35 -14.89 1.41
CA SER A 165 -0.99 -15.43 1.53
C SER A 165 0.10 -14.44 1.13
N SER A 166 -0.25 -13.38 0.39
CA SER A 166 0.63 -12.27 0.03
C SER A 166 0.80 -11.23 1.13
N THR A 167 0.00 -11.28 2.20
CA THR A 167 -0.12 -10.23 3.21
C THR A 167 -0.61 -8.88 2.68
N PHE A 168 -1.49 -8.93 1.66
CA PHE A 168 -2.25 -7.80 1.14
C PHE A 168 -1.41 -6.62 0.67
N PHE A 169 -0.43 -6.83 -0.22
CA PHE A 169 0.34 -5.70 -0.76
C PHE A 169 -0.52 -4.75 -1.59
N CYS A 170 -1.23 -5.26 -2.58
CA CYS A 170 -2.23 -4.59 -3.43
C CYS A 170 -1.86 -3.15 -3.86
N ASN A 171 -0.56 -2.84 -3.96
CA ASN A 171 -0.05 -1.50 -4.21
C ASN A 171 1.35 -1.56 -4.85
N PRO A 172 1.53 -1.13 -6.12
CA PRO A 172 2.84 -1.17 -6.79
C PRO A 172 3.92 -0.31 -6.10
N ALA A 173 3.56 0.83 -5.52
CA ALA A 173 4.52 1.68 -4.81
C ALA A 173 5.02 0.99 -3.51
N VAL A 174 4.11 0.36 -2.77
CA VAL A 174 4.44 -0.46 -1.60
C VAL A 174 5.30 -1.66 -2.01
N THR A 175 4.92 -2.37 -3.07
CA THR A 175 5.66 -3.53 -3.58
C THR A 175 7.10 -3.17 -3.92
N PHE A 176 7.29 -2.09 -4.68
CA PHE A 176 8.61 -1.62 -5.05
C PHE A 176 9.43 -1.18 -3.82
N ALA A 177 8.87 -0.33 -2.96
CA ALA A 177 9.62 0.21 -1.82
C ALA A 177 10.03 -0.87 -0.81
N ARG A 178 9.22 -1.91 -0.62
CA ARG A 178 9.54 -3.04 0.27
C ARG A 178 10.71 -3.90 -0.22
N SER A 179 11.08 -3.81 -1.50
CA SER A 179 12.30 -4.47 -2.00
C SER A 179 13.60 -3.79 -1.52
N LEU A 180 13.46 -2.56 -1.04
CA LEU A 180 14.56 -1.77 -0.49
C LEU A 180 14.72 -1.94 1.03
N SER A 181 14.11 -2.98 1.62
CA SER A 181 14.16 -3.24 3.06
C SER A 181 14.30 -4.74 3.34
N ASP A 182 15.47 -5.16 3.82
CA ASP A 182 15.73 -6.55 4.21
C ASP A 182 15.25 -6.82 5.63
N THR A 183 13.93 -6.77 5.81
CA THR A 183 13.24 -6.89 7.10
C THR A 183 12.03 -7.81 6.99
N PHE A 184 11.27 -7.97 8.07
CA PHE A 184 10.03 -8.75 8.08
C PHE A 184 9.10 -8.42 6.91
N VAL A 185 9.02 -7.14 6.53
CA VAL A 185 8.11 -6.67 5.48
C VAL A 185 8.69 -6.80 4.06
N GLY A 186 9.96 -7.16 3.91
CA GLY A 186 10.67 -7.17 2.63
C GLY A 186 10.08 -8.08 1.55
N ILE A 187 10.53 -7.86 0.33
CA ILE A 187 10.29 -8.72 -0.85
C ILE A 187 11.54 -8.67 -1.74
N ALA A 188 12.05 -9.82 -2.15
CA ALA A 188 13.20 -9.88 -3.05
C ALA A 188 12.90 -9.20 -4.39
N PRO A 189 13.84 -8.41 -4.97
CA PRO A 189 13.61 -7.66 -6.20
C PRO A 189 13.09 -8.49 -7.37
N GLU A 190 13.55 -9.72 -7.53
CA GLU A 190 13.10 -10.66 -8.56
C GLU A 190 11.62 -11.05 -8.43
N ASN A 191 11.02 -10.86 -7.26
CA ASN A 191 9.61 -11.16 -7.03
C ASN A 191 8.67 -9.98 -7.24
N ILE A 192 9.19 -8.75 -7.45
CA ILE A 192 8.38 -7.53 -7.64
C ILE A 192 7.35 -7.70 -8.76
N LEU A 193 7.78 -8.20 -9.92
CA LEU A 193 6.89 -8.37 -11.07
C LEU A 193 5.81 -9.40 -10.81
N GLY A 194 6.10 -10.45 -10.03
CA GLY A 194 5.12 -11.44 -9.60
C GLY A 194 3.99 -10.87 -8.72
N PHE A 195 4.18 -9.69 -8.13
CA PHE A 195 3.14 -8.95 -7.41
C PHE A 195 2.47 -7.90 -8.31
N ILE A 196 3.25 -7.10 -9.04
CA ILE A 196 2.72 -5.99 -9.83
C ILE A 196 1.82 -6.50 -10.97
N PHE A 197 2.17 -7.58 -11.67
CA PHE A 197 1.32 -8.13 -12.74
C PHE A 197 -0.06 -8.57 -12.23
N PRO A 198 -0.20 -9.39 -11.18
CA PRO A 198 -1.49 -9.71 -10.57
C PRO A 198 -2.30 -8.48 -10.15
N GLN A 199 -1.65 -7.47 -9.58
CA GLN A 199 -2.28 -6.21 -9.20
C GLN A 199 -2.85 -5.46 -10.41
N ILE A 200 -2.13 -5.43 -11.54
CA ILE A 200 -2.61 -4.82 -12.80
C ILE A 200 -3.78 -5.63 -13.38
N ILE A 201 -3.72 -6.96 -13.35
CA ILE A 201 -4.83 -7.83 -13.79
C ILE A 201 -6.09 -7.49 -12.99
N ALA A 202 -5.97 -7.38 -11.68
CA ALA A 202 -7.10 -7.01 -10.81
C ALA A 202 -7.68 -5.63 -11.16
N LEU A 203 -6.82 -4.63 -11.43
CA LEU A 203 -7.27 -3.32 -11.90
C LEU A 203 -8.05 -3.42 -13.21
N ILE A 204 -7.55 -4.17 -14.19
CA ILE A 204 -8.25 -4.34 -15.47
C ILE A 204 -9.62 -4.98 -15.26
N LEU A 205 -9.71 -6.02 -14.43
CA LEU A 205 -10.96 -6.72 -14.12
C LEU A 205 -11.98 -5.78 -13.48
N ILE A 206 -11.60 -5.03 -12.44
CA ILE A 206 -12.54 -4.10 -11.79
C ILE A 206 -12.98 -2.99 -12.75
N LEU A 207 -12.10 -2.46 -13.59
CA LEU A 207 -12.45 -1.44 -14.56
C LEU A 207 -13.46 -1.93 -15.61
N GLN A 208 -13.45 -3.22 -15.97
CA GLN A 208 -14.47 -3.82 -16.84
C GLN A 208 -15.84 -3.91 -16.15
N ILE A 209 -15.85 -4.19 -14.85
CA ILE A 209 -17.08 -4.29 -14.05
C ILE A 209 -17.74 -2.92 -13.85
N ILE A 210 -16.93 -1.90 -13.52
CA ILE A 210 -17.46 -0.57 -13.17
C ILE A 210 -17.76 0.34 -14.38
N LYS A 211 -17.37 -0.07 -15.60
CA LYS A 211 -17.72 0.63 -16.85
C LYS A 211 -19.18 0.38 -17.30
N LYS A 212 -19.81 -0.67 -16.77
CA LYS A 212 -21.22 -1.00 -17.00
C LYS A 212 -22.12 -0.24 -16.03
#